data_18d513f405101297836cb0f816f1eb10
#
_entry.id   18d513f405101297836cb0f816f1eb10
#
_cell.length_a   1.000
_cell.length_b   1.000
_cell.length_c   1.000
_cell.angle_alpha   90.00
_cell.angle_beta   90.00
_cell.angle_gamma   90.00
#
_symmetry.space_group_name_H-M   'P 1'
#
loop_
_entity.id
_entity.type
_entity.pdbx_description
1 polymer ?
#
loop_
_entity_poly.entity_id
_entity_poly.type
_entity_poly.pdbx_seq_one_letter_code
_entity_poly.pdbx_strand_id
1 'polypeptide(L)'
;MGELTFTYGTMAAGKSTLALQLCWQLRETRSDVALWTFGDRSAEGMVTSRIGIEAHADAIMPGEDLTPHVARLIGEDDNILVIDEAQFASAEQVDQLAELVDDHGLDVHAFGLSADFLLNVFPGSARLFAIADRVQELPLTSTCWCGQKGRCNARVINGVITREGSQFLTGDVHQGIVHYQVLCRKHYRLGQLGPEDARA
;
A
#
# COMPACT_ATOMS: atom_id res chain seq x y z
N MET A 1 3.67 25.09 0.12
CA MET A 1 3.88 24.26 1.30
C MET A 1 3.33 22.91 0.92
N GLY A 2 4.15 21.86 0.96
CA GLY A 2 3.75 20.52 0.58
C GLY A 2 2.77 19.90 1.59
N GLU A 3 2.20 18.74 1.25
CA GLU A 3 1.29 17.97 2.12
C GLU A 3 1.66 16.48 2.05
N LEU A 4 1.79 15.82 3.21
CA LEU A 4 1.90 14.36 3.31
C LEU A 4 0.50 13.77 3.45
N THR A 5 0.02 13.11 2.41
CA THR A 5 -1.28 12.43 2.41
C THR A 5 -1.12 10.92 2.50
N PHE A 6 -1.76 10.27 3.47
CA PHE A 6 -1.85 8.81 3.56
C PHE A 6 -3.24 8.31 3.18
N THR A 7 -3.32 7.58 2.06
CA THR A 7 -4.54 6.92 1.58
C THR A 7 -4.44 5.43 1.83
N TYR A 8 -5.28 4.90 2.72
CA TYR A 8 -5.24 3.49 3.08
C TYR A 8 -6.52 2.74 2.69
N GLY A 9 -6.41 1.43 2.57
CA GLY A 9 -7.54 0.55 2.28
C GLY A 9 -7.17 -0.92 2.46
N THR A 10 -8.16 -1.81 2.34
CA THR A 10 -7.93 -3.25 2.33
C THR A 10 -7.27 -3.71 1.02
N MET A 11 -6.85 -4.97 0.96
CA MET A 11 -6.45 -5.57 -0.31
C MET A 11 -7.59 -5.48 -1.33
N ALA A 12 -7.25 -5.41 -2.61
CA ALA A 12 -8.21 -5.26 -3.71
C ALA A 12 -9.14 -4.03 -3.65
N ALA A 13 -8.87 -3.04 -2.79
CA ALA A 13 -9.64 -1.79 -2.73
C ALA A 13 -9.30 -0.78 -3.84
N GLY A 14 -8.34 -1.09 -4.72
CA GLY A 14 -7.97 -0.20 -5.85
C GLY A 14 -6.88 0.83 -5.52
N LYS A 15 -6.07 0.63 -4.47
CA LYS A 15 -4.98 1.56 -4.09
C LYS A 15 -4.01 1.83 -5.24
N SER A 16 -3.39 0.78 -5.79
CA SER A 16 -2.47 0.90 -6.92
C SER A 16 -3.14 1.50 -8.17
N THR A 17 -4.42 1.19 -8.40
CA THR A 17 -5.20 1.80 -9.48
C THR A 17 -5.31 3.31 -9.30
N LEU A 18 -5.66 3.77 -8.08
CA LEU A 18 -5.79 5.19 -7.79
C LEU A 18 -4.43 5.89 -7.81
N ALA A 19 -3.37 5.27 -7.30
CA ALA A 19 -2.01 5.79 -7.37
C ALA A 19 -1.58 6.03 -8.83
N LEU A 20 -1.77 5.03 -9.69
CA LEU A 20 -1.46 5.13 -11.13
C LEU A 20 -2.33 6.16 -11.85
N GLN A 21 -3.61 6.23 -11.52
CA GLN A 21 -4.51 7.24 -12.08
C GLN A 21 -4.08 8.66 -11.66
N LEU A 22 -3.69 8.85 -10.41
CA LEU A 22 -3.19 10.12 -9.90
C LEU A 22 -1.91 10.53 -10.64
N CYS A 23 -0.93 9.62 -10.77
CA CYS A 23 0.29 9.86 -11.54
C CYS A 23 -0.02 10.28 -12.97
N TRP A 24 -0.93 9.57 -13.65
CA TRP A 24 -1.31 9.89 -15.02
C TRP A 24 -1.93 11.29 -15.12
N GLN A 25 -2.90 11.61 -14.27
CA GLN A 25 -3.56 12.91 -14.26
C GLN A 25 -2.60 14.07 -13.98
N LEU A 26 -1.68 13.88 -13.03
CA LEU A 26 -0.71 14.89 -12.67
C LEU A 26 0.31 15.14 -13.79
N ARG A 27 0.77 14.09 -14.47
CA ARG A 27 1.66 14.19 -15.62
C ARG A 27 1.03 14.88 -16.83
N GLU A 28 -0.30 14.78 -17.01
CA GLU A 28 -1.03 15.53 -18.05
C GLU A 28 -1.08 17.03 -17.76
N THR A 29 -1.01 17.43 -16.50
CA THR A 29 -1.11 18.84 -16.07
C THR A 29 0.20 19.42 -15.59
N ARG A 30 1.10 18.60 -15.10
CA ARG A 30 2.42 18.93 -14.55
C ARG A 30 3.38 17.83 -14.97
N SER A 31 4.59 18.14 -15.39
CA SER A 31 5.58 17.15 -15.86
C SER A 31 6.34 16.43 -14.74
N ASP A 32 6.26 16.93 -13.51
CA ASP A 32 7.21 16.61 -12.43
C ASP A 32 6.56 15.72 -11.37
N VAL A 33 6.39 14.42 -11.72
CA VAL A 33 5.78 13.41 -10.82
C VAL A 33 6.63 12.15 -10.77
N ALA A 34 7.21 11.87 -9.61
CA ALA A 34 7.88 10.61 -9.33
C ALA A 34 6.91 9.56 -8.81
N LEU A 35 7.17 8.29 -9.13
CA LEU A 35 6.44 7.14 -8.62
C LEU A 35 7.41 6.18 -7.96
N TRP A 36 7.18 5.89 -6.67
CA TRP A 36 7.92 4.90 -5.90
C TRP A 36 7.02 3.74 -5.48
N THR A 37 7.65 2.60 -5.22
CA THR A 37 6.96 1.45 -4.61
C THR A 37 7.86 0.79 -3.58
N PHE A 38 7.31 0.43 -2.42
CA PHE A 38 8.04 -0.25 -1.36
C PHE A 38 7.85 -1.75 -1.39
N GLY A 39 8.92 -2.52 -1.10
CA GLY A 39 8.88 -3.96 -0.85
C GLY A 39 9.35 -4.83 -2.00
N ASP A 40 9.44 -6.12 -1.72
CA ASP A 40 10.08 -7.14 -2.56
C ASP A 40 9.37 -7.39 -3.92
N ARG A 41 8.08 -7.04 -4.03
CA ARG A 41 7.34 -7.13 -5.30
C ARG A 41 7.74 -6.07 -6.32
N SER A 42 8.47 -5.06 -5.87
CA SER A 42 8.99 -3.96 -6.67
C SER A 42 10.31 -4.29 -7.36
N ALA A 43 10.87 -5.50 -7.22
CA ALA A 43 12.15 -5.90 -7.81
C ALA A 43 12.25 -5.65 -9.33
N GLU A 44 11.10 -5.51 -10.01
CA GLU A 44 11.01 -5.16 -11.43
C GLU A 44 10.81 -3.64 -11.67
N GLY A 45 10.73 -2.82 -10.61
CA GLY A 45 10.51 -1.38 -10.76
C GLY A 45 9.17 -1.06 -11.45
N MET A 46 8.12 -1.82 -11.16
CA MET A 46 6.80 -1.67 -11.76
C MET A 46 5.71 -1.64 -10.70
N VAL A 47 4.79 -0.68 -10.82
CA VAL A 47 3.51 -0.71 -10.11
C VAL A 47 2.46 -1.25 -11.08
N THR A 48 1.78 -2.32 -10.69
CA THR A 48 0.74 -2.98 -11.52
C THR A 48 -0.57 -3.06 -10.75
N SER A 49 -1.64 -2.60 -11.34
CA SER A 49 -2.98 -2.74 -10.79
C SER A 49 -3.65 -4.05 -11.24
N ARG A 50 -4.61 -4.54 -10.47
CA ARG A 50 -5.38 -5.74 -10.84
C ARG A 50 -6.25 -5.58 -12.10
N ILE A 51 -6.49 -4.35 -12.54
CA ILE A 51 -7.25 -4.06 -13.78
C ILE A 51 -6.33 -3.90 -15.00
N GLY A 52 -5.02 -4.23 -14.87
CA GLY A 52 -4.08 -4.27 -15.98
C GLY A 52 -3.44 -2.92 -16.34
N ILE A 53 -3.56 -1.91 -15.48
CA ILE A 53 -2.81 -0.65 -15.65
C ILE A 53 -1.47 -0.81 -14.93
N GLU A 54 -0.39 -0.35 -15.56
CA GLU A 54 0.96 -0.43 -15.01
C GLU A 54 1.80 0.80 -15.35
N ALA A 55 2.80 1.09 -14.54
CA ALA A 55 3.80 2.13 -14.79
C ALA A 55 5.13 1.78 -14.13
N HIS A 56 6.23 2.30 -14.72
CA HIS A 56 7.55 2.25 -14.10
C HIS A 56 7.56 3.07 -12.81
N ALA A 57 8.21 2.53 -11.80
CA ALA A 57 8.39 3.12 -10.49
C ALA A 57 9.80 2.83 -9.97
N ASP A 58 10.31 3.69 -9.09
CA ASP A 58 11.52 3.37 -8.35
C ASP A 58 11.19 2.38 -7.24
N ALA A 59 11.90 1.28 -7.23
CA ALA A 59 11.78 0.27 -6.19
C ALA A 59 12.61 0.67 -4.98
N ILE A 60 11.95 0.82 -3.84
CA ILE A 60 12.58 1.16 -2.56
C ILE A 60 12.49 -0.03 -1.61
N MET A 61 13.62 -0.43 -1.05
CA MET A 61 13.63 -1.51 -0.07
C MET A 61 13.28 -1.00 1.33
N PRO A 62 12.55 -1.78 2.14
CA PRO A 62 12.27 -1.41 3.51
C PRO A 62 13.56 -1.19 4.32
N GLY A 63 13.68 -0.04 4.97
CA GLY A 63 14.85 0.35 5.76
C GLY A 63 16.06 0.85 4.96
N GLU A 64 15.95 0.97 3.64
CA GLU A 64 16.95 1.62 2.79
C GLU A 64 16.98 3.13 3.08
N ASP A 65 18.17 3.75 3.04
CA ASP A 65 18.30 5.19 3.15
C ASP A 65 17.71 5.88 1.92
N LEU A 66 16.76 6.78 2.12
CA LEU A 66 16.11 7.51 1.03
C LEU A 66 16.95 8.67 0.48
N THR A 67 18.03 9.08 1.16
CA THR A 67 18.86 10.23 0.76
C THR A 67 19.26 10.24 -0.72
N PRO A 68 19.74 9.12 -1.33
CA PRO A 68 20.08 9.09 -2.75
C PRO A 68 18.88 9.31 -3.67
N HIS A 69 17.72 8.75 -3.31
CA HIS A 69 16.47 8.89 -4.07
C HIS A 69 15.94 10.32 -3.98
N VAL A 70 15.95 10.88 -2.78
CA VAL A 70 15.60 12.28 -2.49
C VAL A 70 16.47 13.26 -3.31
N ALA A 71 17.79 13.06 -3.32
CA ALA A 71 18.71 13.90 -4.07
C ALA A 71 18.38 13.90 -5.59
N ARG A 72 17.93 12.75 -6.11
CA ARG A 72 17.49 12.65 -7.52
C ARG A 72 16.19 13.42 -7.75
N LEU A 73 15.16 13.25 -6.90
CA LEU A 73 13.90 14.00 -6.99
C LEU A 73 14.14 15.51 -7.05
N ILE A 74 14.92 16.03 -6.10
CA ILE A 74 15.24 17.46 -6.04
C ILE A 74 16.04 17.91 -7.27
N GLY A 75 16.93 17.06 -7.80
CA GLY A 75 17.73 17.35 -8.99
C GLY A 75 16.94 17.33 -10.30
N GLU A 76 15.82 16.63 -10.33
CA GLU A 76 14.90 16.54 -11.47
C GLU A 76 13.73 17.52 -11.39
N ASP A 77 13.69 18.39 -10.34
CA ASP A 77 12.62 19.34 -10.04
C ASP A 77 11.24 18.67 -9.86
N ASP A 78 11.20 17.38 -9.46
CA ASP A 78 9.96 16.70 -9.12
C ASP A 78 9.34 17.36 -7.88
N ASN A 79 8.07 17.78 -8.01
CA ASN A 79 7.33 18.44 -6.93
C ASN A 79 6.30 17.53 -6.27
N ILE A 80 6.05 16.38 -6.85
CA ILE A 80 5.03 15.43 -6.39
C ILE A 80 5.63 14.03 -6.38
N LEU A 81 5.49 13.36 -5.24
CA LEU A 81 5.87 11.96 -5.06
C LEU A 81 4.64 11.11 -4.79
N VAL A 82 4.39 10.12 -5.63
CA VAL A 82 3.35 9.10 -5.41
C VAL A 82 4.02 7.80 -5.00
N ILE A 83 3.52 7.19 -3.93
CA ILE A 83 4.10 5.97 -3.34
C ILE A 83 3.04 4.88 -3.27
N ASP A 84 3.29 3.72 -3.89
CA ASP A 84 2.49 2.51 -3.68
C ASP A 84 3.15 1.58 -2.65
N GLU A 85 2.35 0.73 -2.01
CA GLU A 85 2.75 -0.22 -0.97
C GLU A 85 3.48 0.45 0.24
N ALA A 86 3.11 1.69 0.56
CA ALA A 86 3.75 2.50 1.61
C ALA A 86 3.75 1.87 3.02
N GLN A 87 2.91 0.85 3.28
CA GLN A 87 2.93 0.12 4.55
C GLN A 87 4.26 -0.60 4.81
N PHE A 88 5.03 -0.88 3.76
CA PHE A 88 6.32 -1.58 3.88
C PHE A 88 7.49 -0.63 4.19
N ALA A 89 7.27 0.67 4.16
CA ALA A 89 8.26 1.63 4.64
C ALA A 89 8.57 1.39 6.14
N SER A 90 9.81 1.66 6.55
CA SER A 90 10.14 1.76 7.96
C SER A 90 9.62 3.07 8.56
N ALA A 91 9.59 3.19 9.88
CA ALA A 91 9.21 4.44 10.53
C ALA A 91 10.16 5.59 10.16
N GLU A 92 11.46 5.30 10.10
CA GLU A 92 12.51 6.24 9.72
C GLU A 92 12.36 6.71 8.27
N GLN A 93 11.99 5.81 7.36
CA GLN A 93 11.69 6.18 5.96
C GLN A 93 10.48 7.12 5.88
N VAL A 94 9.45 6.89 6.69
CA VAL A 94 8.30 7.80 6.75
C VAL A 94 8.70 9.17 7.32
N ASP A 95 9.61 9.22 8.28
CA ASP A 95 10.16 10.48 8.78
C ASP A 95 10.92 11.23 7.68
N GLN A 96 11.75 10.55 6.88
CA GLN A 96 12.42 11.14 5.73
C GLN A 96 11.43 11.65 4.65
N LEU A 97 10.29 10.98 4.47
CA LEU A 97 9.23 11.49 3.59
C LEU A 97 8.58 12.77 4.13
N ALA A 98 8.41 12.89 5.45
CA ALA A 98 7.92 14.12 6.06
C ALA A 98 8.92 15.28 5.92
N GLU A 99 10.23 15.01 6.07
CA GLU A 99 11.30 15.99 5.80
C GLU A 99 11.27 16.51 4.36
N LEU A 100 10.93 15.67 3.38
CA LEU A 100 10.73 16.11 1.99
C LEU A 100 9.61 17.14 1.86
N VAL A 101 8.51 16.92 2.57
CA VAL A 101 7.37 17.84 2.61
C VAL A 101 7.76 19.16 3.29
N ASP A 102 8.38 19.07 4.48
CA ASP A 102 8.67 20.22 5.32
C ASP A 102 9.79 21.10 4.76
N ASP A 103 10.88 20.48 4.31
CA ASP A 103 12.12 21.17 3.92
C ASP A 103 12.14 21.54 2.42
N HIS A 104 11.50 20.74 1.57
CA HIS A 104 11.52 20.92 0.12
C HIS A 104 10.17 21.27 -0.50
N GLY A 105 9.09 21.19 0.28
CA GLY A 105 7.74 21.59 -0.16
C GLY A 105 7.08 20.63 -1.15
N LEU A 106 7.55 19.36 -1.21
CA LEU A 106 6.95 18.33 -2.06
C LEU A 106 5.57 17.90 -1.56
N ASP A 107 4.66 17.61 -2.49
CA ASP A 107 3.42 16.89 -2.17
C ASP A 107 3.70 15.37 -2.21
N VAL A 108 3.46 14.67 -1.09
CA VAL A 108 3.68 13.23 -0.99
C VAL A 108 2.35 12.50 -0.82
N HIS A 109 2.00 11.63 -1.76
CA HIS A 109 0.80 10.81 -1.75
C HIS A 109 1.16 9.34 -1.50
N ALA A 110 1.02 8.87 -0.28
CA ALA A 110 1.32 7.51 0.14
C ALA A 110 0.05 6.63 0.10
N PHE A 111 0.10 5.51 -0.62
CA PHE A 111 -0.96 4.51 -0.70
C PHE A 111 -0.52 3.21 -0.03
N GLY A 112 -1.35 2.65 0.86
CA GLY A 112 -0.95 1.46 1.60
C GLY A 112 -2.08 0.70 2.29
N LEU A 113 -1.72 -0.45 2.89
CA LEU A 113 -2.58 -1.20 3.78
C LEU A 113 -2.49 -0.62 5.20
N SER A 114 -3.58 -0.61 5.94
CA SER A 114 -3.54 -0.22 7.37
C SER A 114 -2.95 -1.32 8.25
N ALA A 115 -3.33 -2.57 8.00
CA ALA A 115 -2.99 -3.71 8.84
C ALA A 115 -2.74 -4.97 8.02
N ASP A 116 -1.98 -5.89 8.60
CA ASP A 116 -1.68 -7.21 8.08
C ASP A 116 -2.86 -8.19 8.28
N PHE A 117 -2.64 -9.46 7.93
CA PHE A 117 -3.63 -10.52 8.07
C PHE A 117 -3.91 -10.92 9.53
N LEU A 118 -3.06 -10.53 10.48
CA LEU A 118 -3.24 -10.72 11.93
C LEU A 118 -3.92 -9.52 12.59
N LEU A 119 -4.22 -8.47 11.81
CA LEU A 119 -4.75 -7.17 12.23
C LEU A 119 -3.74 -6.32 13.02
N ASN A 120 -2.45 -6.61 12.91
CA ASN A 120 -1.41 -5.71 13.39
C ASN A 120 -1.20 -4.59 12.37
N VAL A 121 -1.10 -3.36 12.86
CA VAL A 121 -0.76 -2.22 12.00
C VAL A 121 0.68 -2.37 11.52
N PHE A 122 0.91 -2.16 10.22
CA PHE A 122 2.27 -2.16 9.68
C PHE A 122 3.08 -0.98 10.24
N PRO A 123 4.41 -1.14 10.46
CA PRO A 123 5.24 -0.05 11.00
C PRO A 123 5.15 1.25 10.21
N GLY A 124 5.27 1.19 8.88
CA GLY A 124 5.12 2.36 8.01
C GLY A 124 3.73 2.99 8.11
N SER A 125 2.67 2.17 8.11
CA SER A 125 1.30 2.68 8.29
C SER A 125 1.09 3.31 9.67
N ALA A 126 1.64 2.73 10.72
CA ALA A 126 1.54 3.29 12.07
C ALA A 126 2.20 4.68 12.13
N ARG A 127 3.36 4.83 11.49
CA ARG A 127 4.05 6.12 11.44
C ARG A 127 3.29 7.12 10.58
N LEU A 128 2.79 6.72 9.40
CA LEU A 128 1.95 7.55 8.53
C LEU A 128 0.67 8.02 9.24
N PHE A 129 0.00 7.15 10.01
CA PHE A 129 -1.16 7.55 10.83
C PHE A 129 -0.81 8.61 11.88
N ALA A 130 0.43 8.62 12.37
CA ALA A 130 0.86 9.54 13.41
C ALA A 130 1.25 10.92 12.89
N ILE A 131 1.85 11.01 11.68
CA ILE A 131 2.48 12.26 11.22
C ILE A 131 1.96 12.80 9.88
N ALA A 132 1.16 12.05 9.13
CA ALA A 132 0.62 12.56 7.87
C ALA A 132 -0.35 13.73 8.13
N ASP A 133 -0.25 14.79 7.31
CA ASP A 133 -1.14 15.96 7.36
C ASP A 133 -2.58 15.57 7.06
N ARG A 134 -2.75 14.63 6.12
CA ARG A 134 -4.05 14.09 5.76
C ARG A 134 -4.05 12.56 5.79
N VAL A 135 -5.02 11.99 6.47
CA VAL A 135 -5.28 10.55 6.52
C VAL A 135 -6.67 10.26 6.00
N GLN A 136 -6.77 9.42 4.98
CA GLN A 136 -8.05 9.10 4.37
C GLN A 136 -8.19 7.61 4.03
N GLU A 137 -9.37 7.06 4.27
CA GLU A 137 -9.70 5.72 3.81
C GLU A 137 -10.18 5.78 2.36
N LEU A 138 -9.74 4.83 1.53
CA LEU A 138 -10.22 4.74 0.15
C LEU A 138 -11.75 4.65 0.11
N PRO A 139 -12.44 5.48 -0.70
CA PRO A 139 -13.90 5.49 -0.77
C PRO A 139 -14.47 4.16 -1.29
N LEU A 140 -13.76 3.52 -2.22
CA LEU A 140 -14.10 2.18 -2.70
C LEU A 140 -13.43 1.16 -1.78
N THR A 141 -14.24 0.41 -1.04
CA THR A 141 -13.75 -0.65 -0.17
C THR A 141 -14.25 -1.99 -0.67
N SER A 142 -13.37 -3.00 -0.62
CA SER A 142 -13.80 -4.38 -0.85
C SER A 142 -14.88 -4.76 0.16
N THR A 143 -15.88 -5.51 -0.28
CA THR A 143 -16.94 -6.00 0.59
C THR A 143 -16.66 -7.43 1.05
N CYS A 144 -17.10 -7.75 2.24
CA CYS A 144 -17.19 -9.13 2.70
C CYS A 144 -18.28 -9.86 1.90
N TRP A 145 -18.19 -11.16 1.77
CA TRP A 145 -19.19 -12.01 1.10
C TRP A 145 -20.63 -11.79 1.63
N CYS A 146 -20.80 -11.30 2.85
CA CYS A 146 -22.12 -10.97 3.43
C CYS A 146 -22.62 -9.56 3.08
N GLY A 147 -21.95 -8.83 2.19
CA GLY A 147 -22.29 -7.46 1.78
C GLY A 147 -21.85 -6.36 2.75
N GLN A 148 -21.32 -6.70 3.93
CA GLN A 148 -20.78 -5.71 4.86
C GLN A 148 -19.43 -5.19 4.39
N LYS A 149 -19.05 -3.98 4.80
CA LYS A 149 -17.73 -3.40 4.54
C LYS A 149 -16.61 -4.36 4.97
N GLY A 150 -15.70 -4.66 4.07
CA GLY A 150 -14.48 -5.40 4.35
C GLY A 150 -13.51 -4.58 5.19
N ARG A 151 -12.90 -5.20 6.19
CA ARG A 151 -11.95 -4.54 7.10
C ARG A 151 -10.72 -5.36 7.38
N CYS A 152 -10.77 -6.65 7.11
CA CYS A 152 -9.72 -7.60 7.48
C CYS A 152 -9.23 -8.31 6.23
N ASN A 153 -7.92 -8.31 6.01
CA ASN A 153 -7.26 -9.05 4.94
C ASN A 153 -6.94 -10.46 5.47
N ALA A 154 -7.88 -11.38 5.41
CA ALA A 154 -7.67 -12.75 5.90
C ALA A 154 -6.73 -13.50 4.96
N ARG A 155 -5.62 -14.04 5.48
CA ARG A 155 -4.77 -15.00 4.76
C ARG A 155 -5.39 -16.38 4.92
N VAL A 156 -5.64 -17.06 3.81
CA VAL A 156 -6.27 -18.38 3.76
C VAL A 156 -5.26 -19.38 3.22
N ILE A 157 -5.05 -20.45 3.95
CA ILE A 157 -4.19 -21.58 3.54
C ILE A 157 -5.06 -22.83 3.56
N ASN A 158 -5.16 -23.52 2.42
CA ASN A 158 -5.96 -24.74 2.28
C ASN A 158 -7.44 -24.58 2.78
N GLY A 159 -8.04 -23.42 2.49
CA GLY A 159 -9.43 -23.14 2.88
C GLY A 159 -9.63 -22.75 4.34
N VAL A 160 -8.58 -22.52 5.12
CA VAL A 160 -8.65 -22.11 6.52
C VAL A 160 -7.94 -20.77 6.74
N ILE A 161 -8.55 -19.88 7.52
CA ILE A 161 -7.91 -18.61 7.90
C ILE A 161 -6.75 -18.90 8.85
N THR A 162 -5.53 -18.56 8.42
CA THR A 162 -4.37 -18.65 9.29
C THR A 162 -4.31 -17.48 10.27
N ARG A 163 -3.84 -17.78 11.50
CA ARG A 163 -3.61 -16.82 12.58
C ARG A 163 -2.13 -16.74 12.96
N GLU A 164 -1.27 -17.37 12.19
CA GLU A 164 0.16 -17.49 12.44
C GLU A 164 0.95 -17.24 11.16
N GLY A 165 2.22 -16.85 11.31
CA GLY A 165 3.15 -16.67 10.20
C GLY A 165 3.67 -15.25 10.06
N SER A 166 4.70 -15.09 9.20
CA SER A 166 5.30 -13.78 8.88
C SER A 166 4.32 -12.85 8.17
N GLN A 167 4.46 -11.54 8.41
CA GLN A 167 3.77 -10.50 7.64
C GLN A 167 4.08 -10.59 6.15
N PHE A 168 5.34 -10.90 5.82
CA PHE A 168 5.82 -11.07 4.46
C PHE A 168 5.78 -12.54 4.08
N LEU A 169 5.13 -12.88 2.97
CA LEU A 169 5.35 -14.12 2.27
C LEU A 169 6.33 -13.80 1.13
N THR A 170 7.62 -13.90 1.42
CA THR A 170 8.64 -13.93 0.38
C THR A 170 8.67 -15.33 -0.22
N GLY A 171 8.50 -15.44 -1.54
CA GLY A 171 8.66 -16.59 -2.42
C GLY A 171 8.52 -18.01 -1.81
N ASP A 172 8.06 -18.97 -2.60
CA ASP A 172 7.99 -20.40 -2.28
C ASP A 172 7.22 -20.81 -1.02
N VAL A 173 5.95 -20.49 -0.98
CA VAL A 173 5.04 -21.24 -0.11
C VAL A 173 4.74 -22.58 -0.79
N HIS A 174 5.68 -23.53 -0.71
CA HIS A 174 5.51 -24.92 -1.14
C HIS A 174 4.47 -25.70 -0.30
N GLN A 175 3.62 -25.03 0.46
CA GLN A 175 2.64 -25.63 1.33
C GLN A 175 1.23 -25.09 1.08
N GLY A 176 0.60 -25.58 0.00
CA GLY A 176 -0.83 -25.38 -0.24
C GLY A 176 -1.20 -24.11 -1.04
N ILE A 177 -2.48 -24.01 -1.39
CA ILE A 177 -3.02 -22.82 -2.08
C ILE A 177 -3.17 -21.69 -1.06
N VAL A 178 -2.35 -20.66 -1.18
CA VAL A 178 -2.42 -19.46 -0.37
C VAL A 178 -3.12 -18.35 -1.12
N HIS A 179 -4.17 -17.79 -0.53
CA HIS A 179 -4.83 -16.59 -1.06
C HIS A 179 -5.27 -15.67 0.07
N TYR A 180 -5.67 -14.44 -0.30
CA TYR A 180 -6.21 -13.47 0.64
C TYR A 180 -7.68 -13.20 0.33
N GLN A 181 -8.51 -13.15 1.38
CA GLN A 181 -9.91 -12.76 1.27
C GLN A 181 -10.21 -11.60 2.20
N VAL A 182 -10.91 -10.59 1.67
CA VAL A 182 -11.34 -9.46 2.47
C VAL A 182 -12.63 -9.81 3.20
N LEU A 183 -12.63 -9.70 4.52
CA LEU A 183 -13.74 -10.05 5.39
C LEU A 183 -14.15 -8.86 6.27
N CYS A 184 -15.41 -8.83 6.68
CA CYS A 184 -15.84 -7.99 7.80
C CYS A 184 -15.26 -8.56 9.12
N ARG A 185 -15.14 -7.73 10.14
CA ARG A 185 -14.59 -8.13 11.45
C ARG A 185 -15.29 -9.36 12.06
N LYS A 186 -16.63 -9.48 11.90
CA LYS A 186 -17.39 -10.61 12.41
C LYS A 186 -16.94 -11.92 11.77
N HIS A 187 -16.95 -12.01 10.43
CA HIS A 187 -16.58 -13.24 9.72
C HIS A 187 -15.11 -13.58 9.84
N TYR A 188 -14.23 -12.58 9.84
CA TYR A 188 -12.82 -12.79 10.16
C TYR A 188 -12.66 -13.43 11.54
N ARG A 189 -13.29 -12.89 12.61
CA ARG A 189 -13.22 -13.45 13.97
C ARG A 189 -13.75 -14.86 14.08
N LEU A 190 -14.85 -15.16 13.37
CA LEU A 190 -15.50 -16.48 13.37
C LEU A 190 -14.80 -17.50 12.45
N GLY A 191 -13.81 -17.10 11.64
CA GLY A 191 -13.16 -17.98 10.68
C GLY A 191 -14.04 -18.36 9.48
N GLN A 192 -15.05 -17.56 9.15
CA GLN A 192 -16.05 -17.88 8.13
C GLN A 192 -15.70 -17.24 6.78
N LEU A 193 -15.30 -18.06 5.82
CA LEU A 193 -14.92 -17.67 4.46
C LEU A 193 -16.09 -17.47 3.48
N GLY A 194 -17.32 -17.80 3.90
CA GLY A 194 -18.48 -17.79 3.02
C GLY A 194 -18.62 -19.04 2.15
N PRO A 195 -19.69 -19.11 1.35
CA PRO A 195 -19.90 -20.19 0.39
C PRO A 195 -18.80 -20.22 -0.67
N GLU A 196 -18.59 -21.36 -1.32
CA GLU A 196 -17.52 -21.53 -2.31
C GLU A 196 -17.63 -20.54 -3.48
N ASP A 197 -18.83 -20.24 -3.92
CA ASP A 197 -19.13 -19.30 -5.00
C ASP A 197 -18.76 -17.83 -4.66
N ALA A 198 -18.55 -17.51 -3.37
CA ALA A 198 -18.15 -16.18 -2.90
C ALA A 198 -16.64 -16.07 -2.62
N ARG A 199 -15.85 -17.06 -3.03
CA ARG A 199 -14.40 -17.15 -2.77
C ARG A 199 -13.55 -16.78 -3.99
N ALA A 200 -14.15 -16.25 -5.05
CA ALA A 200 -13.49 -15.84 -6.29
C ALA A 200 -12.71 -14.51 -6.14
#